data_418b3de9f8f53f81aab101dad85d4174
#
_entry.id   418b3de9f8f53f81aab101dad85d4174
#
_cell.length_a   1.000
_cell.length_b   1.000
_cell.length_c   1.000
_cell.angle_alpha   90.00
_cell.angle_beta   90.00
_cell.angle_gamma   90.00
#
_symmetry.space_group_name_H-M   'P 1'
#
loop_
_entity.id
_entity.type
_entity.pdbx_description
1 polymer ?
#
loop_
_entity_poly.entity_id
_entity_poly.type
_entity_poly.pdbx_seq_one_letter_code
_entity_poly.pdbx_strand_id
1 'polypeptide(L)'
;MKYADTILETLRNLKPELSRRFNVNSIGLFGSAVRDDFSPSRSDIDIIVDFSKPIGIEFVDLAEYLESKFNRKVDLVSKRGIKPKYFQQIQSEVVYV
;
A
#
# COMPACT_ATOMS: atom_id res chain seq x y z
N MET A 1 1.08 -12.62 16.48
CA MET A 1 0.62 -11.41 15.79
C MET A 1 1.71 -10.91 14.88
N LYS A 2 1.39 -10.77 13.66
CA LYS A 2 2.35 -10.32 12.66
C LYS A 2 2.25 -8.83 12.48
N TYR A 3 3.37 -8.24 12.13
CA TYR A 3 3.39 -6.83 11.82
C TYR A 3 2.40 -6.50 10.70
N ALA A 4 2.24 -7.44 9.77
CA ALA A 4 1.29 -7.29 8.68
C ALA A 4 -0.13 -7.07 9.18
N ASP A 5 -0.54 -7.77 10.23
CA ASP A 5 -1.90 -7.65 10.74
C ASP A 5 -2.18 -6.22 11.23
N THR A 6 -1.20 -5.61 11.88
CA THR A 6 -1.33 -4.24 12.35
C THR A 6 -1.45 -3.27 11.18
N ILE A 7 -0.61 -3.46 10.15
CA ILE A 7 -0.64 -2.59 8.97
C ILE A 7 -1.98 -2.75 8.25
N LEU A 8 -2.44 -3.99 8.07
CA LEU A 8 -3.69 -4.25 7.36
C LEU A 8 -4.89 -3.66 8.10
N GLU A 9 -4.89 -3.76 9.42
CA GLU A 9 -5.98 -3.17 10.21
C GLU A 9 -5.99 -1.65 10.06
N THR A 10 -4.82 -1.02 10.11
CA THR A 10 -4.73 0.42 9.91
C THR A 10 -5.23 0.81 8.52
N LEU A 11 -4.81 0.09 7.48
CA LEU A 11 -5.27 0.37 6.12
C LEU A 11 -6.78 0.20 6.01
N ARG A 12 -7.34 -0.83 6.63
CA ARG A 12 -8.77 -1.07 6.59
C ARG A 12 -9.53 0.08 7.24
N ASN A 13 -9.02 0.58 8.35
CA ASN A 13 -9.65 1.70 9.05
C ASN A 13 -9.55 3.00 8.26
N LEU A 14 -8.48 3.17 7.48
CA LEU A 14 -8.28 4.38 6.68
C LEU A 14 -9.02 4.33 5.34
N LYS A 15 -9.48 3.17 4.92
CA LYS A 15 -9.99 3.00 3.56
C LYS A 15 -11.11 3.98 3.17
N PRO A 16 -12.11 4.27 4.04
CA PRO A 16 -13.13 5.25 3.67
C PRO A 16 -12.54 6.63 3.37
N GLU A 17 -11.57 7.07 4.16
CA GLU A 17 -10.91 8.34 3.94
C GLU A 17 -10.07 8.31 2.66
N LEU A 18 -9.36 7.20 2.42
CA LEU A 18 -8.54 7.06 1.22
C LEU A 18 -9.41 7.11 -0.03
N SER A 19 -10.58 6.48 0.02
CA SER A 19 -11.50 6.52 -1.11
C SER A 19 -12.00 7.94 -1.35
N ARG A 20 -12.37 8.64 -0.30
CA ARG A 20 -12.95 9.98 -0.42
C ARG A 20 -11.92 11.02 -0.82
N ARG A 21 -10.74 11.00 -0.20
CA ARG A 21 -9.75 12.05 -0.39
C ARG A 21 -8.82 11.80 -1.57
N PHE A 22 -8.51 10.53 -1.85
CA PHE A 22 -7.48 10.18 -2.82
C PHE A 22 -8.00 9.31 -3.95
N ASN A 23 -9.31 9.10 -4.03
CA ASN A 23 -9.93 8.30 -5.08
C ASN A 23 -9.39 6.86 -5.13
N VAL A 24 -9.05 6.30 -3.97
CA VAL A 24 -8.56 4.93 -3.89
C VAL A 24 -9.72 3.97 -4.10
N ASN A 25 -9.56 3.06 -5.06
CA ASN A 25 -10.54 2.01 -5.33
C ASN A 25 -10.16 0.72 -4.59
N SER A 26 -8.90 0.34 -4.65
CA SER A 26 -8.42 -0.82 -3.90
C SER A 26 -7.02 -0.53 -3.40
N ILE A 27 -6.67 -1.16 -2.29
CA ILE A 27 -5.35 -0.99 -1.69
C ILE A 27 -4.97 -2.28 -0.99
N GLY A 28 -3.71 -2.66 -1.12
CA GLY A 28 -3.22 -3.90 -0.55
C GLY A 28 -1.77 -3.81 -0.12
N LEU A 29 -1.38 -4.78 0.69
CA LEU A 29 -0.04 -4.91 1.22
C LEU A 29 0.67 -6.05 0.52
N PHE A 30 1.95 -5.86 0.20
CA PHE A 30 2.74 -6.94 -0.38
C PHE A 30 4.17 -6.83 0.13
N GLY A 31 5.06 -7.68 -0.34
CA GLY A 31 6.47 -7.59 -0.03
C GLY A 31 6.82 -8.18 1.33
N SER A 32 7.88 -7.63 1.94
CA SER A 32 8.48 -8.23 3.12
C SER A 32 7.53 -8.33 4.32
N ALA A 33 6.63 -7.36 4.46
CA ALA A 33 5.67 -7.39 5.58
C ALA A 33 4.76 -8.61 5.50
N VAL A 34 4.35 -8.98 4.26
CA VAL A 34 3.49 -10.14 4.06
C VAL A 34 4.28 -11.44 4.17
N ARG A 35 5.53 -11.45 3.68
CA ARG A 35 6.34 -12.65 3.68
C ARG A 35 6.96 -13.00 5.02
N ASP A 36 6.73 -12.17 6.04
CA ASP A 36 7.23 -12.45 7.39
C ASP A 36 8.73 -12.23 7.55
N ASP A 37 9.36 -11.55 6.60
CA ASP A 37 10.77 -11.17 6.69
C ASP A 37 10.95 -9.66 6.86
N PHE A 38 9.92 -9.00 7.36
CA PHE A 38 9.93 -7.56 7.58
C PHE A 38 10.87 -7.19 8.73
N SER A 39 11.73 -6.22 8.48
CA SER A 39 12.63 -5.68 9.50
C SER A 39 12.19 -4.24 9.81
N PRO A 40 11.67 -3.96 11.02
CA PRO A 40 11.21 -2.61 11.34
C PRO A 40 12.27 -1.53 11.16
N SER A 41 13.55 -1.88 11.26
CA SER A 41 14.63 -0.89 11.14
C SER A 41 15.09 -0.69 9.70
N ARG A 42 14.74 -1.57 8.76
CA ARG A 42 15.27 -1.54 7.40
C ARG A 42 14.23 -1.64 6.30
N SER A 43 13.12 -2.30 6.56
CA SER A 43 12.14 -2.57 5.51
C SER A 43 11.17 -1.41 5.35
N ASP A 44 10.84 -1.10 4.09
CA ASP A 44 9.76 -0.19 3.78
C ASP A 44 8.46 -0.98 3.79
N ILE A 45 7.34 -0.29 3.92
CA ILE A 45 6.03 -0.92 3.79
C ILE A 45 5.64 -0.83 2.32
N ASP A 46 5.47 -1.98 1.67
CA ASP A 46 5.15 -2.06 0.25
C ASP A 46 3.64 -2.11 0.07
N ILE A 47 3.09 -1.10 -0.59
CA ILE A 47 1.65 -0.95 -0.77
C ILE A 47 1.34 -0.76 -2.25
N ILE A 48 0.34 -1.52 -2.73
CA ILE A 48 -0.17 -1.37 -4.09
C ILE A 48 -1.57 -0.77 -4.03
N VAL A 49 -1.82 0.19 -4.90
CA VAL A 49 -3.09 0.92 -4.90
C VAL A 49 -3.64 1.01 -6.31
N ASP A 50 -4.98 0.93 -6.43
CA ASP A 50 -5.67 1.22 -7.67
C ASP A 50 -6.64 2.36 -7.39
N PHE A 51 -6.81 3.24 -8.39
CA PHE A 51 -7.62 4.44 -8.24
C PHE A 51 -8.89 4.33 -9.07
N SER A 52 -9.96 4.96 -8.58
CA SER A 52 -11.24 4.95 -9.28
C SER A 52 -11.27 5.90 -10.47
N LYS A 53 -10.30 6.81 -10.55
CA LYS A 53 -10.15 7.72 -11.69
C LYS A 53 -8.70 8.14 -11.80
N PRO A 54 -8.29 8.70 -12.95
CA PRO A 54 -6.91 9.16 -13.11
C PRO A 54 -6.55 10.20 -12.06
N ILE A 55 -5.34 10.10 -11.54
CA ILE A 55 -4.82 11.06 -10.56
C ILE A 55 -3.44 11.51 -10.99
N GLY A 56 -3.01 12.64 -10.44
CA GLY A 56 -1.68 13.16 -10.70
C GLY A 56 -0.90 13.29 -9.40
N ILE A 57 -0.71 14.51 -8.92
CA ILE A 57 0.09 14.76 -7.73
C ILE A 57 -0.50 14.13 -6.48
N GLU A 58 -1.79 13.79 -6.51
CA GLU A 58 -2.42 13.10 -5.38
C GLU A 58 -1.72 11.79 -5.03
N PHE A 59 -1.02 11.20 -6.00
CA PHE A 59 -0.25 9.99 -5.73
C PHE A 59 0.84 10.26 -4.71
N VAL A 60 1.55 11.38 -4.87
CA VAL A 60 2.60 11.77 -3.93
C VAL A 60 1.99 12.10 -2.57
N ASP A 61 0.87 12.83 -2.58
CA ASP A 61 0.18 13.19 -1.35
C ASP A 61 -0.28 11.94 -0.59
N LEU A 62 -0.76 10.93 -1.32
CA LEU A 62 -1.19 9.69 -0.70
C LEU A 62 -0.01 8.98 -0.04
N ALA A 63 1.12 8.92 -0.73
CA ALA A 63 2.31 8.27 -0.16
C ALA A 63 2.73 8.96 1.14
N GLU A 64 2.75 10.29 1.14
CA GLU A 64 3.11 11.05 2.34
C GLU A 64 2.10 10.86 3.46
N TYR A 65 0.82 10.81 3.10
CA TYR A 65 -0.24 10.58 4.08
C TYR A 65 -0.06 9.23 4.77
N LEU A 66 0.20 8.20 3.97
CA LEU A 66 0.39 6.85 4.51
C LEU A 66 1.65 6.80 5.38
N GLU A 67 2.73 7.45 4.95
CA GLU A 67 3.95 7.50 5.75
C GLU A 67 3.70 8.15 7.10
N SER A 68 2.86 9.19 7.14
CA SER A 68 2.55 9.84 8.40
C SER A 68 1.73 8.95 9.31
N LYS A 69 0.87 8.11 8.74
CA LYS A 69 0.02 7.21 9.54
C LYS A 69 0.80 6.03 10.08
N PHE A 70 1.77 5.53 9.32
CA PHE A 70 2.59 4.40 9.77
C PHE A 70 3.87 4.83 10.48
N ASN A 71 4.20 6.11 10.39
CA ASN A 71 5.45 6.65 10.92
C ASN A 71 6.62 5.85 10.38
N ARG A 72 6.61 5.56 9.07
CA ARG A 72 7.56 4.70 8.43
C ARG A 72 7.50 4.93 6.92
N LYS A 73 8.59 4.67 6.23
CA LYS A 73 8.64 4.86 4.79
C LYS A 73 7.73 3.86 4.10
N VAL A 74 6.96 4.35 3.13
CA VAL A 74 6.04 3.55 2.34
C VAL A 74 6.50 3.56 0.88
N ASP A 75 6.63 2.37 0.31
CA ASP A 75 6.91 2.19 -1.11
C ASP A 75 5.56 1.94 -1.79
N LEU A 76 5.02 3.00 -2.39
CA LEU A 76 3.68 2.98 -2.97
C LEU A 76 3.77 2.77 -4.47
N VAL A 77 3.08 1.75 -4.98
CA VAL A 77 3.00 1.51 -6.41
C VAL A 77 1.56 1.53 -6.87
N SER A 78 1.35 2.05 -8.08
CA SER A 78 0.03 2.07 -8.70
C SER A 78 -0.15 0.80 -9.52
N LYS A 79 -1.29 0.13 -9.35
CA LYS A 79 -1.58 -1.08 -10.09
C LYS A 79 -1.54 -0.86 -11.59
N ARG A 80 -1.95 0.34 -12.05
CA ARG A 80 -1.96 0.65 -13.48
C ARG A 80 -0.60 1.06 -14.00
N GLY A 81 0.27 1.55 -13.13
CA GLY A 81 1.60 1.99 -13.53
C GLY A 81 2.68 0.95 -13.36
N ILE A 82 2.38 -0.14 -12.68
CA ILE A 82 3.38 -1.18 -12.43
C ILE A 82 3.57 -2.02 -13.71
N LYS A 83 4.82 -2.42 -13.95
CA LYS A 83 5.09 -3.26 -15.12
C LYS A 83 4.39 -4.60 -14.97
N PRO A 84 3.74 -5.10 -16.05
CA PRO A 84 3.00 -6.36 -15.94
C PRO A 84 3.82 -7.53 -15.43
N LYS A 85 5.08 -7.61 -15.83
CA LYS A 85 5.94 -8.70 -15.37
C LYS A 85 6.17 -8.63 -13.87
N TYR A 86 6.37 -7.44 -13.35
CA TYR A 86 6.55 -7.26 -11.91
C TYR A 86 5.26 -7.58 -11.16
N PHE A 87 4.12 -7.13 -11.70
CA PHE A 87 2.84 -7.42 -11.08
C PHE A 87 2.59 -8.92 -11.02
N GLN A 88 2.95 -9.66 -12.07
CA GLN A 88 2.82 -11.11 -12.06
C GLN A 88 3.62 -11.75 -10.94
N GLN A 89 4.76 -11.17 -10.60
CA GLN A 89 5.59 -11.71 -9.54
C GLN A 89 4.99 -11.51 -8.15
N ILE A 90 4.29 -10.40 -7.93
CA ILE A 90 3.82 -10.06 -6.59
C ILE A 90 2.34 -10.35 -6.38
N GLN A 91 1.55 -10.54 -7.46
CA GLN A 91 0.09 -10.58 -7.32
C GLN A 91 -0.41 -11.68 -6.38
N SER A 92 0.30 -12.79 -6.30
CA SER A 92 -0.13 -13.90 -5.44
C SER A 92 0.11 -13.62 -3.96
N GLU A 93 0.95 -12.66 -3.64
CA GLU A 93 1.22 -12.32 -2.24
C GLU A 93 0.46 -11.08 -1.77
N VAL A 94 -0.20 -10.34 -2.67
CA VAL A 94 -0.90 -9.12 -2.27
C VAL A 94 -2.09 -9.46 -1.40
N VAL A 95 -2.19 -8.79 -0.26
CA VAL A 95 -3.33 -8.91 0.65
C VAL A 95 -4.09 -7.59 0.60
N TYR A 96 -5.28 -7.62 -0.01
CA TYR A 96 -6.12 -6.43 -0.13
C TYR A 96 -7.00 -6.24 1.10
N VAL A 97 -7.32 -5.01 1.40
CA VAL A 97 -8.27 -4.70 2.47
C VAL A 97 -9.57 -4.14 1.91
#